data_b96b464c948f78087f6cddf86775d4ea
#
_entry.id   b96b464c948f78087f6cddf86775d4ea
#
_cell.length_a   1.000
_cell.length_b   1.000
_cell.length_c   1.000
_cell.angle_alpha   90.00
_cell.angle_beta   90.00
_cell.angle_gamma   90.00
#
_symmetry.space_group_name_H-M   'P 1'
#
loop_
_entity.id
_entity.type
_entity.pdbx_description
1 polymer ?
#
loop_
_entity_poly.entity_id
_entity_poly.type
_entity_poly.pdbx_seq_one_letter_code
_entity_poly.pdbx_strand_id
1 'polypeptide(L)'
;LVEQCTEMLCLKENCFDEIEKTRTYSIFKNHEKYLGIVYDDGGIEPLKKQIKAVGKEFSVYVFSLDDSKHEEEFEDVIDLVELNPIPSSIVSVYSKIWRRL
;
A
#
# COMPACT_ATOMS: atom_id res chain seq x y z
N LEU A 1 -1.26 13.60 -7.36
CA LEU A 1 -0.19 13.63 -6.37
C LEU A 1 -0.04 12.28 -5.68
N VAL A 2 -1.13 11.73 -5.19
CA VAL A 2 -1.14 10.34 -4.70
C VAL A 2 -0.83 9.40 -5.85
N GLU A 3 -1.27 9.72 -7.05
CA GLU A 3 -0.98 8.93 -8.25
C GLU A 3 0.50 8.86 -8.57
N GLN A 4 1.26 9.96 -8.39
CA GLN A 4 2.70 9.94 -8.59
C GLN A 4 3.40 9.04 -7.60
N CYS A 5 2.99 9.08 -6.34
CA CYS A 5 3.53 8.19 -5.31
C CYS A 5 3.21 6.74 -5.62
N THR A 6 1.99 6.47 -6.10
CA THR A 6 1.55 5.14 -6.51
C THR A 6 2.41 4.62 -7.66
N GLU A 7 2.66 5.44 -8.67
CA GLU A 7 3.52 5.07 -9.80
C GLU A 7 4.94 4.73 -9.36
N MET A 8 5.49 5.52 -8.42
CA MET A 8 6.82 5.25 -7.88
C MET A 8 6.89 3.91 -7.17
N LEU A 9 5.87 3.56 -6.40
CA LEU A 9 5.81 2.27 -5.73
C LEU A 9 5.62 1.13 -6.72
N CYS A 10 4.81 1.32 -7.74
CA CYS A 10 4.64 0.34 -8.81
C CYS A 10 5.96 0.06 -9.53
N LEU A 11 6.74 1.11 -9.80
CA LEU A 11 8.06 0.97 -10.41
C LEU A 11 9.00 0.20 -9.50
N LYS A 12 9.02 0.56 -8.22
CA LYS A 12 9.89 -0.09 -7.24
C LYS A 12 9.61 -1.57 -7.11
N GLU A 13 8.32 -1.95 -7.09
CA GLU A 13 7.88 -3.32 -6.92
C GLU A 13 7.70 -4.06 -8.24
N ASN A 14 7.85 -3.36 -9.36
CA ASN A 14 7.66 -3.92 -10.69
C ASN A 14 6.26 -4.53 -10.89
N CYS A 15 5.25 -3.89 -10.31
CA CYS A 15 3.85 -4.33 -10.37
C CYS A 15 3.03 -3.28 -11.10
N PHE A 16 2.65 -3.54 -12.35
CA PHE A 16 2.00 -2.55 -13.20
C PHE A 16 0.55 -2.88 -13.56
N ASP A 17 0.11 -4.11 -13.30
CA ASP A 17 -1.27 -4.51 -13.62
C ASP A 17 -2.20 -4.08 -12.48
N GLU A 18 -3.03 -3.07 -12.75
CA GLU A 18 -4.00 -2.58 -11.77
C GLU A 18 -5.15 -3.59 -11.64
N ILE A 19 -5.34 -4.11 -10.43
CA ILE A 19 -6.43 -5.05 -10.13
C ILE A 19 -7.62 -4.30 -9.57
N GLU A 20 -7.37 -3.38 -8.63
CA GLU A 20 -8.42 -2.61 -8.00
C GLU A 20 -7.85 -1.26 -7.56
N LYS A 21 -8.64 -0.21 -7.72
CA LYS A 21 -8.26 1.13 -7.29
C LYS A 21 -9.45 1.79 -6.63
N THR A 22 -9.28 2.16 -5.36
CA THR A 22 -10.30 2.87 -4.60
C THR A 22 -9.71 4.15 -4.00
N ARG A 23 -10.52 4.91 -3.29
CA ARG A 23 -10.02 6.11 -2.59
C ARG A 23 -9.10 5.77 -1.43
N THR A 24 -9.27 4.61 -0.83
CA THR A 24 -8.57 4.24 0.39
C THR A 24 -7.45 3.25 0.16
N TYR A 25 -7.48 2.49 -0.94
CA TYR A 25 -6.44 1.53 -1.26
C TYR A 25 -6.39 1.23 -2.76
N SER A 26 -5.29 0.63 -3.19
CA SER A 26 -5.13 0.11 -4.55
C SER A 26 -4.38 -1.20 -4.51
N ILE A 27 -4.64 -2.05 -5.51
CA ILE A 27 -3.96 -3.33 -5.66
C ILE A 27 -3.42 -3.44 -7.09
N PHE A 28 -2.14 -3.77 -7.19
CA PHE A 28 -1.45 -4.03 -8.46
C PHE A 28 -0.80 -5.40 -8.39
N LYS A 29 -0.44 -5.95 -9.51
CA LYS A 29 0.25 -7.23 -9.54
C LYS A 29 1.28 -7.31 -10.67
N ASN A 30 2.17 -8.31 -10.56
CA ASN A 30 2.99 -8.80 -11.66
C ASN A 30 2.85 -10.33 -11.71
N HIS A 31 3.77 -10.99 -12.43
CA HIS A 31 3.74 -12.46 -12.56
C HIS A 31 4.00 -13.21 -11.24
N GLU A 32 4.65 -12.56 -10.29
CA GLU A 32 5.17 -13.21 -9.09
C GLU A 32 4.48 -12.78 -7.81
N LYS A 33 4.02 -11.53 -7.74
CA LYS A 33 3.51 -10.98 -6.49
C LYS A 33 2.45 -9.90 -6.70
N TYR A 34 1.81 -9.55 -5.60
CA TYR A 34 0.84 -8.47 -5.54
C TYR A 34 1.41 -7.30 -4.75
N LEU A 35 0.95 -6.11 -5.09
CA LEU A 35 1.29 -4.87 -4.38
C LEU A 35 0.00 -4.27 -3.85
N GLY A 36 -0.06 -4.04 -2.54
CA GLY A 36 -1.16 -3.35 -1.91
C GLY A 36 -0.69 -1.99 -1.40
N ILE A 37 -1.43 -0.94 -1.69
CA ILE A 37 -1.13 0.40 -1.22
C ILE A 37 -2.35 0.94 -0.50
N VAL A 38 -2.17 1.35 0.75
CA VAL A 38 -3.22 1.94 1.57
C VAL A 38 -2.98 3.44 1.68
N TYR A 39 -3.97 4.23 1.26
CA TYR A 39 -3.89 5.70 1.28
C TYR A 39 -4.50 6.31 2.53
N ASP A 40 -5.40 5.58 3.16
CA ASP A 40 -6.15 6.01 4.34
C ASP A 40 -6.37 4.79 5.22
N ASP A 41 -6.39 4.99 6.54
CA ASP A 41 -6.60 3.90 7.49
C ASP A 41 -7.87 3.10 7.20
N GLY A 42 -8.89 3.74 6.64
CA GLY A 42 -10.11 3.06 6.22
C GLY A 42 -9.92 2.03 5.12
N GLY A 43 -8.76 2.02 4.44
CA GLY A 43 -8.44 1.05 3.40
C GLY A 43 -7.84 -0.25 3.92
N ILE A 44 -7.45 -0.30 5.18
CA ILE A 44 -6.76 -1.47 5.75
C ILE A 44 -7.65 -2.71 5.74
N GLU A 45 -8.85 -2.62 6.31
CA GLU A 45 -9.77 -3.76 6.38
C GLU A 45 -10.23 -4.25 5.01
N PRO A 46 -10.63 -3.36 4.06
CA PRO A 46 -10.96 -3.82 2.71
C PRO A 46 -9.77 -4.49 2.00
N LEU A 47 -8.56 -3.96 2.16
CA LEU A 47 -7.37 -4.56 1.56
C LEU A 47 -7.12 -5.94 2.16
N LYS A 48 -7.26 -6.10 3.46
CA LYS A 48 -7.10 -7.40 4.13
C LYS A 48 -8.08 -8.44 3.59
N LYS A 49 -9.30 -8.05 3.31
CA LYS A 49 -10.30 -8.93 2.70
C LYS A 49 -9.83 -9.43 1.34
N GLN A 50 -9.25 -8.55 0.55
CA GLN A 50 -8.72 -8.91 -0.76
C GLN A 50 -7.51 -9.83 -0.64
N ILE A 51 -6.64 -9.58 0.31
CA ILE A 51 -5.47 -10.42 0.58
C ILE A 51 -5.92 -11.85 0.92
N LYS A 52 -6.92 -11.99 1.79
CA LYS A 52 -7.48 -13.29 2.17
C LYS A 52 -8.14 -13.99 0.98
N ALA A 53 -8.85 -13.24 0.14
CA ALA A 53 -9.53 -13.78 -1.03
C ALA A 53 -8.53 -14.28 -2.07
N VAL A 54 -7.44 -13.57 -2.29
CA VAL A 54 -6.40 -13.94 -3.25
C VAL A 54 -5.55 -15.10 -2.72
N GLY A 55 -5.21 -15.06 -1.44
CA GLY A 55 -4.41 -16.11 -0.81
C GLY A 55 -2.96 -16.17 -1.27
N LYS A 56 -2.43 -15.05 -1.78
CA LYS A 56 -1.04 -14.95 -2.23
C LYS A 56 -0.33 -13.83 -1.49
N GLU A 57 1.00 -13.82 -1.59
CA GLU A 57 1.82 -12.83 -0.91
C GLU A 57 1.64 -11.42 -1.50
N PHE A 58 1.49 -10.45 -0.61
CA PHE A 58 1.37 -9.04 -0.95
C PHE A 58 2.52 -8.26 -0.33
N SER A 59 3.12 -7.36 -1.10
CA SER A 59 3.95 -6.29 -0.54
C SER A 59 3.01 -5.12 -0.26
N VAL A 60 2.96 -4.66 0.99
CA VAL A 60 2.00 -3.63 1.41
C VAL A 60 2.73 -2.38 1.88
N TYR A 61 2.27 -1.24 1.39
CA TYR A 61 2.71 0.08 1.80
C TYR A 61 1.51 0.83 2.37
N VAL A 62 1.69 1.49 3.50
CA VAL A 62 0.63 2.27 4.14
C VAL A 62 1.07 3.72 4.23
N PHE A 63 0.31 4.62 3.58
CA PHE A 63 0.50 6.06 3.71
C PHE A 63 -0.26 6.52 4.94
N SER A 64 0.48 6.86 5.99
CA SER A 64 -0.11 7.35 7.23
C SER A 64 0.77 8.45 7.80
N LEU A 65 0.16 9.47 8.34
CA LEU A 65 0.86 10.52 9.08
C LEU A 65 1.10 10.11 10.53
N ASP A 66 0.50 9.03 10.94
CA ASP A 66 0.65 8.48 12.28
C ASP A 66 1.85 7.53 12.28
N ASP A 67 2.71 7.66 13.29
CA ASP A 67 3.87 6.78 13.47
C ASP A 67 3.47 5.40 14.01
N SER A 68 2.17 5.12 14.12
CA SER A 68 1.70 3.85 14.62
C SER A 68 2.16 2.71 13.72
N LYS A 69 2.58 1.62 14.34
CA LYS A 69 2.97 0.43 13.61
C LYS A 69 1.72 -0.31 13.13
N HIS A 70 1.60 -0.47 11.85
CA HIS A 70 0.44 -1.14 11.25
C HIS A 70 0.56 -2.66 11.29
N GLU A 71 1.64 -3.20 11.83
CA GLU A 71 1.86 -4.64 11.96
C GLU A 71 0.72 -5.33 12.68
N GLU A 72 0.21 -4.72 13.76
CA GLU A 72 -0.90 -5.29 14.53
C GLU A 72 -2.17 -5.38 13.70
N GLU A 73 -2.38 -4.40 12.83
CA GLU A 73 -3.58 -4.35 11.99
C GLU A 73 -3.58 -5.44 10.92
N PHE A 74 -2.39 -5.91 10.52
CA PHE A 74 -2.25 -6.99 9.54
C PHE A 74 -1.89 -8.33 10.17
N GLU A 75 -1.98 -8.45 11.48
CA GLU A 75 -1.59 -9.65 12.22
C GLU A 75 -2.26 -10.92 11.71
N ASP A 76 -3.55 -10.85 11.40
CA ASP A 76 -4.33 -12.00 10.92
C ASP A 76 -3.96 -12.43 9.50
N VAL A 77 -3.22 -11.61 8.75
CA VAL A 77 -2.74 -11.93 7.40
C VAL A 77 -1.22 -11.82 7.29
N ILE A 78 -0.53 -11.80 8.41
CA ILE A 78 0.91 -11.53 8.43
C ILE A 78 1.72 -12.54 7.60
N ASP A 79 1.24 -13.77 7.49
CA ASP A 79 1.90 -14.80 6.67
C ASP A 79 1.84 -14.49 5.17
N LEU A 80 0.93 -13.63 4.76
CA LEU A 80 0.73 -13.25 3.36
C LEU A 80 1.16 -11.81 3.08
N VAL A 81 1.59 -11.08 4.09
CA VAL A 81 1.90 -9.66 3.95
C VAL A 81 3.35 -9.37 4.31
N GLU A 82 4.03 -8.66 3.43
CA GLU A 82 5.30 -8.04 3.72
C GLU A 82 5.05 -6.54 3.86
N LEU A 83 5.08 -6.03 5.08
CA LEU A 83 4.91 -4.60 5.34
C LEU A 83 6.23 -3.89 5.07
N ASN A 84 6.19 -2.89 4.22
CA ASN A 84 7.36 -2.12 3.83
C ASN A 84 7.20 -0.66 4.27
N PRO A 85 8.27 -0.04 4.75
CA PRO A 85 8.23 1.39 5.02
C PRO A 85 8.12 2.16 3.71
N ILE A 86 7.43 3.28 3.74
CA ILE A 86 7.38 4.18 2.58
C ILE A 86 8.78 4.74 2.36
N PRO A 87 9.35 4.63 1.14
CA PRO A 87 10.67 5.20 0.87
C PRO A 87 10.72 6.70 1.19
N SER A 88 11.85 7.16 1.72
CA SER A 88 12.00 8.54 2.16
C SER A 88 11.72 9.56 1.05
N SER A 89 12.08 9.25 -0.18
CA SER A 89 11.80 10.12 -1.32
C SER A 89 10.30 10.31 -1.55
N ILE A 90 9.52 9.24 -1.37
CA ILE A 90 8.08 9.27 -1.52
C ILE A 90 7.42 9.98 -0.34
N VAL A 91 7.89 9.71 0.87
CA VAL A 91 7.41 10.38 2.08
C VAL A 91 7.61 11.90 1.97
N SER A 92 8.76 12.32 1.47
CA SER A 92 9.06 13.74 1.27
C SER A 92 8.05 14.41 0.34
N VAL A 93 7.72 13.77 -0.78
CA VAL A 93 6.73 14.29 -1.73
C VAL A 93 5.35 14.35 -1.08
N TYR A 94 4.96 13.28 -0.41
CA TYR A 94 3.67 13.16 0.26
C TYR A 94 3.51 14.23 1.36
N SER A 95 4.56 14.42 2.16
CA SER A 95 4.56 15.44 3.23
C SER A 95 4.42 16.86 2.68
N LYS A 96 5.07 17.17 1.57
CA LYS A 96 4.94 18.48 0.93
C LYS A 96 3.52 18.76 0.47
N ILE A 97 2.85 17.75 -0.04
CA ILE A 97 1.46 17.85 -0.46
C ILE A 97 0.56 18.14 0.74
N TRP A 98 0.74 17.42 1.82
CA TRP A 98 -0.07 17.60 3.03
C TRP A 98 0.12 18.97 3.66
N ARG A 99 1.35 19.50 3.64
CA ARG A 99 1.64 20.82 4.20
C ARG A 99 1.00 21.97 3.44
N ARG A 100 0.62 21.75 2.21
CA ARG A 100 -0.04 22.76 1.38
C ARG A 100 -1.55 22.79 1.55
N LEU A 101 -2.08 21.80 2.20
CA LEU A 101 -3.51 21.70 2.50
C LEU A 101 -3.78 22.27 3.89
#